data_c93ef756fef5c99ab7b22713c8fb11ec
#
_entry.id   c93ef756fef5c99ab7b22713c8fb11ec
#
_cell.length_a   1.000
_cell.length_b   1.000
_cell.length_c   1.000
_cell.angle_alpha   90.00
_cell.angle_beta   90.00
_cell.angle_gamma   90.00
#
_symmetry.space_group_name_H-M   'P 1'
#
loop_
_entity.id
_entity.type
_entity.pdbx_description
1 polymer ?
#
loop_
_entity_poly.entity_id
_entity_poly.type
_entity_poly.pdbx_seq_one_letter_code
_entity_poly.pdbx_strand_id
1 'polypeptide(L)'
;MTSALRGAAAALALLASGEAAELPGRKTPPLAATDLRGRRVELSQYRGRVVLVHFWATWCGPCREELPSLARLGHRLGHRHFEVLSVDLGEGPKRVGDFLRALSIDLPVLLDRDQRIAEAWGVTGLPTTFLVDARGRIRLSVFGASDWSGGAAVEAVERLLAEAETTAL
;
A
#
# COMPACT_ATOMS: atom_id res chain seq x y z
N MET A 1 2.92 -36.91 -7.20
CA MET A 1 2.04 -35.73 -7.11
C MET A 1 2.16 -35.11 -5.72
N THR A 2 3.24 -34.41 -5.41
CA THR A 2 3.44 -33.72 -4.09
C THR A 2 4.62 -32.74 -4.25
N SER A 3 4.46 -31.64 -4.95
CA SER A 3 5.52 -30.62 -5.05
C SER A 3 5.05 -29.17 -5.15
N ALA A 4 3.77 -28.86 -4.84
CA ALA A 4 3.21 -27.52 -5.01
C ALA A 4 3.00 -26.74 -3.70
N LEU A 5 3.32 -27.31 -2.52
CA LEU A 5 2.96 -26.72 -1.22
C LEU A 5 4.14 -26.14 -0.42
N ARG A 6 5.36 -26.08 -0.98
CA ARG A 6 6.54 -25.59 -0.25
C ARG A 6 6.98 -24.16 -0.56
N GLY A 7 6.29 -23.45 -1.48
CA GLY A 7 6.69 -22.10 -1.88
C GLY A 7 6.07 -20.94 -1.08
N ALA A 8 4.96 -21.16 -0.36
CA ALA A 8 4.19 -20.07 0.25
C ALA A 8 4.70 -19.62 1.63
N ALA A 9 5.40 -20.48 2.36
CA ALA A 9 5.78 -20.21 3.76
C ALA A 9 7.06 -19.36 3.92
N ALA A 10 7.87 -19.23 2.88
CA ALA A 10 9.16 -18.54 2.99
C ALA A 10 9.10 -17.02 2.78
N ALA A 11 8.04 -16.51 2.18
CA ALA A 11 7.90 -15.06 1.90
C ALA A 11 7.45 -14.23 3.12
N LEU A 12 6.88 -14.88 4.14
CA LEU A 12 6.31 -14.18 5.30
C LEU A 12 7.38 -13.75 6.33
N ALA A 13 8.57 -14.32 6.29
CA ALA A 13 9.59 -14.13 7.33
C ALA A 13 10.54 -12.94 7.08
N LEU A 14 10.38 -12.17 6.02
CA LEU A 14 11.42 -11.26 5.51
C LEU A 14 11.01 -9.79 5.36
N LEU A 15 9.86 -9.37 5.89
CA LEU A 15 9.59 -7.94 6.09
C LEU A 15 10.23 -7.56 7.44
N ALA A 16 11.40 -7.00 7.41
CA ALA A 16 12.37 -6.95 8.51
C ALA A 16 11.93 -6.24 9.81
N SER A 17 10.71 -5.73 9.93
CA SER A 17 10.21 -5.08 11.16
C SER A 17 8.68 -5.04 11.32
N GLY A 18 7.87 -5.39 10.31
CA GLY A 18 6.41 -5.39 10.40
C GLY A 18 5.82 -6.79 10.51
N GLU A 19 4.70 -6.95 11.22
CA GLU A 19 3.91 -8.18 11.17
C GLU A 19 3.17 -8.26 9.84
N ALA A 20 3.56 -9.22 9.00
CA ALA A 20 2.95 -9.45 7.69
C ALA A 20 2.03 -10.67 7.73
N ALA A 21 0.82 -10.53 7.20
CA ALA A 21 -0.13 -11.62 7.03
C ALA A 21 -0.54 -11.77 5.56
N GLU A 22 -0.32 -12.95 4.99
CA GLU A 22 -0.91 -13.30 3.70
C GLU A 22 -2.43 -13.52 3.86
N LEU A 23 -3.20 -12.88 2.98
CA LEU A 23 -4.65 -12.98 3.00
C LEU A 23 -5.12 -13.70 1.72
N PRO A 24 -6.10 -14.64 1.83
CA PRO A 24 -6.54 -15.45 0.70
C PRO A 24 -7.42 -14.69 -0.30
N GLY A 25 -7.07 -13.44 -0.61
CA GLY A 25 -7.77 -12.65 -1.61
C GLY A 25 -9.11 -12.06 -1.15
N ARG A 26 -9.18 -11.50 0.07
CA ARG A 26 -10.36 -10.79 0.55
C ARG A 26 -10.66 -9.56 -0.31
N LYS A 27 -11.92 -9.38 -0.69
CA LYS A 27 -12.37 -8.18 -1.41
C LYS A 27 -12.06 -6.91 -0.58
N THR A 28 -11.54 -5.88 -1.24
CA THR A 28 -11.29 -4.59 -0.59
C THR A 28 -12.57 -3.93 -0.12
N PRO A 29 -12.59 -3.30 1.07
CA PRO A 29 -13.62 -2.33 1.39
C PRO A 29 -13.58 -1.14 0.41
N PRO A 30 -14.65 -0.34 0.31
CA PRO A 30 -14.63 0.89 -0.47
C PRO A 30 -13.49 1.82 -0.01
N LEU A 31 -12.83 2.45 -0.98
CA LEU A 31 -11.89 3.54 -0.73
C LEU A 31 -12.18 4.62 -1.76
N ALA A 32 -12.66 5.75 -1.27
CA ALA A 32 -12.92 6.94 -2.05
C ALA A 32 -12.62 8.16 -1.18
N ALA A 33 -11.67 8.99 -1.60
CA ALA A 33 -11.22 10.17 -0.85
C ALA A 33 -10.79 11.28 -1.81
N THR A 34 -10.48 12.44 -1.28
CA THR A 34 -9.88 13.53 -2.06
C THR A 34 -8.36 13.50 -1.90
N ASP A 35 -7.65 13.82 -2.98
CA ASP A 35 -6.21 14.07 -2.93
C ASP A 35 -5.89 15.48 -2.36
N LEU A 36 -4.60 15.79 -2.27
CA LEU A 36 -4.14 17.09 -1.78
C LEU A 36 -4.59 18.29 -2.65
N ARG A 37 -5.04 18.04 -3.87
CA ARG A 37 -5.57 19.05 -4.80
C ARG A 37 -7.10 19.12 -4.81
N GLY A 38 -7.77 18.33 -3.94
CA GLY A 38 -9.21 18.26 -3.85
C GLY A 38 -9.87 17.40 -4.93
N ARG A 39 -9.12 16.64 -5.73
CA ARG A 39 -9.67 15.72 -6.74
C ARG A 39 -10.12 14.44 -6.06
N ARG A 40 -11.31 13.97 -6.44
CA ARG A 40 -11.83 12.69 -5.95
C ARG A 40 -11.10 11.52 -6.62
N VAL A 41 -10.63 10.60 -5.80
CA VAL A 41 -9.94 9.37 -6.23
C VAL A 41 -10.64 8.19 -5.60
N GLU A 42 -10.85 7.15 -6.38
CA GLU A 42 -11.48 5.90 -5.94
C GLU A 42 -10.60 4.70 -6.31
N LEU A 43 -10.49 3.73 -5.42
CA LEU A 43 -9.70 2.51 -5.66
C LEU A 43 -10.20 1.74 -6.89
N SER A 44 -11.50 1.83 -7.19
CA SER A 44 -12.10 1.20 -8.37
C SER A 44 -11.49 1.65 -9.70
N GLN A 45 -10.91 2.84 -9.76
CA GLN A 45 -10.23 3.40 -10.94
C GLN A 45 -8.90 2.67 -11.26
N TYR A 46 -8.40 1.90 -10.30
CA TYR A 46 -7.13 1.17 -10.42
C TYR A 46 -7.31 -0.33 -10.72
N ARG A 47 -8.49 -0.73 -11.20
CA ARG A 47 -8.69 -2.11 -11.70
C ARG A 47 -7.71 -2.44 -12.82
N GLY A 48 -7.14 -3.64 -12.77
CA GLY A 48 -6.06 -4.05 -13.68
C GLY A 48 -4.65 -3.65 -13.20
N ARG A 49 -4.55 -2.92 -12.08
CA ARG A 49 -3.28 -2.54 -11.46
C ARG A 49 -3.11 -3.22 -10.11
N VAL A 50 -1.88 -3.52 -9.75
CA VAL A 50 -1.51 -3.86 -8.38
C VAL A 50 -1.39 -2.56 -7.59
N VAL A 51 -2.06 -2.46 -6.45
CA VAL A 51 -2.09 -1.24 -5.65
C VAL A 51 -1.58 -1.52 -4.23
N LEU A 52 -0.63 -0.71 -3.78
CA LEU A 52 -0.22 -0.67 -2.40
C LEU A 52 -0.97 0.46 -1.71
N VAL A 53 -1.83 0.13 -0.75
CA VAL A 53 -2.61 1.09 0.05
C VAL A 53 -1.96 1.22 1.41
N HIS A 54 -1.44 2.41 1.72
CA HIS A 54 -0.66 2.68 2.91
C HIS A 54 -1.33 3.70 3.81
N PHE A 55 -1.69 3.32 5.03
CA PHE A 55 -2.32 4.18 6.03
C PHE A 55 -1.27 4.76 6.98
N TRP A 56 -1.28 6.09 7.14
CA TRP A 56 -0.24 6.83 7.86
C TRP A 56 -0.73 8.17 8.40
N ALA A 57 0.12 8.89 9.14
CA ALA A 57 -0.10 10.27 9.54
C ALA A 57 1.22 11.00 9.73
N THR A 58 1.22 12.34 9.66
CA THR A 58 2.45 13.15 9.81
C THR A 58 3.07 13.06 11.21
N TRP A 59 2.28 12.79 12.23
CA TRP A 59 2.72 12.63 13.63
C TRP A 59 3.22 11.23 13.97
N CYS A 60 3.05 10.27 13.08
CA CYS A 60 3.47 8.88 13.27
C CYS A 60 4.96 8.72 12.94
N GLY A 61 5.80 8.54 13.95
CA GLY A 61 7.26 8.38 13.79
C GLY A 61 7.66 7.27 12.82
N PRO A 62 7.23 5.99 13.06
CA PRO A 62 7.54 4.88 12.17
C PRO A 62 7.04 5.08 10.75
N CYS A 63 5.88 5.75 10.55
CA CYS A 63 5.38 6.08 9.22
C CYS A 63 6.35 6.98 8.45
N ARG A 64 6.89 8.00 9.13
CA ARG A 64 7.83 8.95 8.53
C ARG A 64 9.12 8.28 8.03
N GLU A 65 9.57 7.26 8.75
CA GLU A 65 10.78 6.50 8.42
C GLU A 65 10.61 5.68 7.14
N GLU A 66 9.42 5.14 6.89
CA GLU A 66 9.18 4.28 5.72
C GLU A 66 8.73 5.02 4.45
N LEU A 67 8.16 6.24 4.56
CA LEU A 67 7.67 7.00 3.40
C LEU A 67 8.68 7.15 2.27
N PRO A 68 9.99 7.41 2.50
CA PRO A 68 10.96 7.47 1.42
C PRO A 68 11.12 6.16 0.66
N SER A 69 11.00 5.01 1.34
CA SER A 69 11.09 3.70 0.68
C SER A 69 9.85 3.40 -0.17
N LEU A 70 8.67 3.82 0.31
CA LEU A 70 7.43 3.75 -0.46
C LEU A 70 7.48 4.60 -1.73
N ALA A 71 7.99 5.84 -1.62
CA ALA A 71 8.16 6.72 -2.78
C ALA A 71 9.10 6.08 -3.82
N ARG A 72 10.23 5.53 -3.38
CA ARG A 72 11.15 4.83 -4.28
C ARG A 72 10.51 3.62 -4.96
N LEU A 73 9.73 2.83 -4.23
CA LEU A 73 8.98 1.70 -4.80
C LEU A 73 8.00 2.16 -5.87
N GLY A 74 7.21 3.21 -5.58
CA GLY A 74 6.27 3.80 -6.52
C GLY A 74 6.93 4.28 -7.80
N HIS A 75 8.05 5.01 -7.69
CA HIS A 75 8.83 5.46 -8.85
C HIS A 75 9.43 4.29 -9.65
N ARG A 76 9.94 3.29 -8.97
CA ARG A 76 10.57 2.12 -9.60
C ARG A 76 9.59 1.27 -10.40
N LEU A 77 8.38 1.03 -9.88
CA LEU A 77 7.42 0.08 -10.44
C LEU A 77 6.19 0.71 -11.10
N GLY A 78 5.99 2.03 -10.95
CA GLY A 78 4.78 2.71 -11.44
C GLY A 78 4.50 2.57 -12.93
N HIS A 79 5.54 2.33 -13.74
CA HIS A 79 5.40 2.06 -15.19
C HIS A 79 4.89 0.65 -15.52
N ARG A 80 4.81 -0.25 -14.53
CA ARG A 80 4.44 -1.67 -14.68
C ARG A 80 3.02 -1.99 -14.19
N HIS A 81 2.05 -1.09 -14.32
CA HIS A 81 0.70 -1.28 -13.76
C HIS A 81 0.69 -1.47 -12.23
N PHE A 82 1.57 -0.74 -11.56
CA PHE A 82 1.63 -0.63 -10.10
C PHE A 82 1.31 0.79 -9.66
N GLU A 83 0.70 0.93 -8.48
CA GLU A 83 0.39 2.23 -7.89
C GLU A 83 0.57 2.20 -6.37
N VAL A 84 1.06 3.29 -5.80
CA VAL A 84 1.06 3.52 -4.35
C VAL A 84 0.01 4.58 -4.03
N LEU A 85 -0.98 4.23 -3.23
CA LEU A 85 -1.97 5.15 -2.68
C LEU A 85 -1.72 5.28 -1.19
N SER A 86 -1.14 6.38 -0.75
CA SER A 86 -1.02 6.65 0.67
C SER A 86 -2.26 7.36 1.18
N VAL A 87 -2.77 6.95 2.33
CA VAL A 87 -3.99 7.46 2.95
C VAL A 87 -3.62 8.08 4.29
N ASP A 88 -3.70 9.40 4.36
CA ASP A 88 -3.43 10.16 5.58
C ASP A 88 -4.67 10.19 6.47
N LEU A 89 -4.49 9.97 7.77
CA LEU A 89 -5.55 9.89 8.76
C LEU A 89 -5.72 11.18 9.55
N GLY A 90 -6.89 11.80 9.37
CA GLY A 90 -7.39 12.86 10.26
C GLY A 90 -6.79 14.24 10.00
N GLU A 91 -5.95 14.41 8.98
CA GLU A 91 -5.25 15.66 8.73
C GLU A 91 -5.76 16.39 7.50
N GLY A 92 -5.42 17.67 7.39
CA GLY A 92 -5.84 18.50 6.27
C GLY A 92 -4.76 18.65 5.19
N PRO A 93 -5.14 19.07 3.96
CA PRO A 93 -4.24 19.08 2.81
C PRO A 93 -3.02 19.99 2.99
N LYS A 94 -3.19 21.11 3.70
CA LYS A 94 -2.07 22.03 3.96
C LYS A 94 -0.99 21.38 4.82
N ARG A 95 -1.39 20.75 5.95
CA ARG A 95 -0.46 20.12 6.87
C ARG A 95 0.31 18.98 6.19
N VAL A 96 -0.41 18.10 5.52
CA VAL A 96 0.18 16.95 4.81
C VAL A 96 1.08 17.41 3.67
N GLY A 97 0.63 18.39 2.87
CA GLY A 97 1.42 18.95 1.77
C GLY A 97 2.70 19.64 2.24
N ASP A 98 2.65 20.42 3.33
CA ASP A 98 3.83 21.07 3.91
C ASP A 98 4.83 20.04 4.42
N PHE A 99 4.34 18.98 5.08
CA PHE A 99 5.15 17.88 5.58
C PHE A 99 5.90 17.15 4.45
N LEU A 100 5.19 16.75 3.39
CA LEU A 100 5.81 16.05 2.25
C LEU A 100 6.85 16.92 1.53
N ARG A 101 6.56 18.21 1.35
CA ARG A 101 7.54 19.16 0.76
C ARG A 101 8.79 19.28 1.63
N ALA A 102 8.63 19.40 2.94
CA ALA A 102 9.77 19.51 3.86
C ALA A 102 10.70 18.29 3.81
N LEU A 103 10.14 17.11 3.50
CA LEU A 103 10.91 15.87 3.37
C LEU A 103 11.28 15.52 1.91
N SER A 104 10.90 16.37 0.94
CA SER A 104 11.09 16.09 -0.50
C SER A 104 10.52 14.74 -0.92
N ILE A 105 9.35 14.37 -0.38
CA ILE A 105 8.67 13.11 -0.69
C ILE A 105 7.59 13.38 -1.74
N ASP A 106 7.67 12.65 -2.86
CA ASP A 106 6.67 12.63 -3.92
C ASP A 106 5.89 11.30 -3.83
N LEU A 107 4.68 11.41 -3.27
CA LEU A 107 3.73 10.29 -3.13
C LEU A 107 2.31 10.79 -3.38
N PRO A 108 1.46 10.02 -4.08
CA PRO A 108 0.03 10.28 -4.12
C PRO A 108 -0.58 10.12 -2.71
N VAL A 109 -1.21 11.18 -2.20
CA VAL A 109 -1.85 11.15 -0.89
C VAL A 109 -3.34 11.40 -1.01
N LEU A 110 -4.12 10.55 -0.37
CA LEU A 110 -5.56 10.69 -0.16
C LEU A 110 -5.82 11.06 1.31
N LEU A 111 -6.85 11.85 1.55
CA LEU A 111 -7.16 12.39 2.86
C LEU A 111 -8.39 11.68 3.47
N ASP A 112 -8.17 10.85 4.46
CA ASP A 112 -9.22 10.21 5.28
C ASP A 112 -9.48 11.03 6.55
N ARG A 113 -10.09 12.22 6.37
CA ARG A 113 -10.21 13.23 7.42
C ARG A 113 -11.07 12.79 8.60
N ASP A 114 -12.08 11.97 8.36
CA ASP A 114 -12.99 11.42 9.38
C ASP A 114 -12.63 9.98 9.78
N GLN A 115 -11.56 9.43 9.24
CA GLN A 115 -10.99 8.10 9.50
C GLN A 115 -11.93 6.92 9.17
N ARG A 116 -12.99 7.16 8.40
CA ARG A 116 -13.96 6.12 8.03
C ARG A 116 -13.38 5.08 7.08
N ILE A 117 -12.46 5.48 6.21
CA ILE A 117 -11.78 4.53 5.31
C ILE A 117 -10.91 3.60 6.12
N ALA A 118 -10.10 4.15 7.03
CA ALA A 118 -9.26 3.36 7.93
C ALA A 118 -10.08 2.38 8.77
N GLU A 119 -11.21 2.83 9.33
CA GLU A 119 -12.15 1.98 10.08
C GLU A 119 -12.70 0.84 9.22
N ALA A 120 -13.20 1.15 8.01
CA ALA A 120 -13.72 0.14 7.08
C ALA A 120 -12.68 -0.88 6.65
N TRP A 121 -11.40 -0.48 6.57
CA TRP A 121 -10.28 -1.36 6.24
C TRP A 121 -9.75 -2.14 7.44
N GLY A 122 -10.27 -1.88 8.65
CA GLY A 122 -9.86 -2.55 9.88
C GLY A 122 -8.48 -2.10 10.37
N VAL A 123 -8.09 -0.86 10.08
CA VAL A 123 -6.82 -0.28 10.55
C VAL A 123 -6.93 0.02 12.03
N THR A 124 -6.13 -0.64 12.85
CA THR A 124 -6.11 -0.51 14.32
C THR A 124 -4.88 0.24 14.84
N GLY A 125 -3.92 0.53 13.96
CA GLY A 125 -2.69 1.26 14.30
C GLY A 125 -1.93 1.68 13.05
N LEU A 126 -0.91 2.49 13.21
CA LEU A 126 -0.11 3.04 12.12
C LEU A 126 1.37 2.69 12.26
N PRO A 127 2.06 2.48 11.16
CA PRO A 127 1.52 2.34 9.80
C PRO A 127 0.82 0.99 9.59
N THR A 128 -0.16 0.95 8.70
CA THR A 128 -0.74 -0.29 8.19
C THR A 128 -0.77 -0.23 6.66
N THR A 129 -0.29 -1.27 6.01
CA THR A 129 -0.18 -1.32 4.55
C THR A 129 -0.88 -2.57 4.01
N PHE A 130 -1.62 -2.39 2.93
CA PHE A 130 -2.27 -3.48 2.22
C PHE A 130 -1.77 -3.57 0.79
N LEU A 131 -1.47 -4.78 0.34
CA LEU A 131 -1.17 -5.04 -1.07
C LEU A 131 -2.40 -5.64 -1.74
N VAL A 132 -2.89 -4.95 -2.76
CA VAL A 132 -4.14 -5.26 -3.49
C VAL A 132 -3.77 -5.73 -4.89
N ASP A 133 -4.31 -6.87 -5.31
CA ASP A 133 -4.10 -7.41 -6.66
C ASP A 133 -4.92 -6.67 -7.73
N ALA A 134 -4.65 -6.94 -9.01
CA ALA A 134 -5.31 -6.34 -10.14
C ALA A 134 -6.84 -6.57 -10.19
N ARG A 135 -7.33 -7.57 -9.45
CA ARG A 135 -8.77 -7.86 -9.31
C ARG A 135 -9.41 -7.12 -8.14
N GLY A 136 -8.64 -6.31 -7.38
CA GLY A 136 -9.08 -5.56 -6.23
C GLY A 136 -9.31 -6.45 -4.99
N ARG A 137 -8.44 -7.42 -4.77
CA ARG A 137 -8.44 -8.28 -3.59
C ARG A 137 -7.20 -8.01 -2.76
N ILE A 138 -7.37 -7.92 -1.45
CA ILE A 138 -6.24 -7.81 -0.52
C ILE A 138 -5.51 -9.15 -0.46
N ARG A 139 -4.22 -9.13 -0.77
CA ARG A 139 -3.35 -10.32 -0.79
C ARG A 139 -2.36 -10.34 0.37
N LEU A 140 -1.99 -9.17 0.87
CA LEU A 140 -1.07 -9.02 1.98
C LEU A 140 -1.50 -7.85 2.85
N SER A 141 -1.36 -7.97 4.17
CA SER A 141 -1.40 -6.85 5.10
C SER A 141 -0.13 -6.83 5.94
N VAL A 142 0.40 -5.63 6.16
CA VAL A 142 1.58 -5.39 6.99
C VAL A 142 1.23 -4.36 8.04
N PHE A 143 1.43 -4.70 9.31
CA PHE A 143 1.31 -3.78 10.43
C PHE A 143 2.71 -3.41 10.94
N GLY A 144 2.95 -2.13 11.13
CA GLY A 144 4.26 -1.60 11.51
C GLY A 144 5.12 -1.22 10.30
N ALA A 145 6.19 -0.48 10.58
CA ALA A 145 7.10 0.03 9.56
C ALA A 145 7.89 -1.07 8.86
N SER A 146 8.08 -0.91 7.56
CA SER A 146 8.83 -1.84 6.71
C SER A 146 9.69 -1.08 5.69
N ASP A 147 10.77 -1.69 5.24
CA ASP A 147 11.53 -1.18 4.10
C ASP A 147 10.91 -1.68 2.79
N TRP A 148 10.14 -0.80 2.15
CA TRP A 148 9.47 -1.09 0.88
C TRP A 148 10.41 -1.09 -0.34
N SER A 149 11.66 -0.65 -0.17
CA SER A 149 12.70 -0.77 -1.20
C SER A 149 13.49 -2.09 -1.11
N GLY A 150 13.29 -2.86 -0.05
CA GLY A 150 13.96 -4.15 0.19
C GLY A 150 13.42 -5.28 -0.66
N GLY A 151 14.22 -6.36 -0.80
CA GLY A 151 13.96 -7.49 -1.69
C GLY A 151 12.58 -8.14 -1.47
N ALA A 152 12.21 -8.44 -0.22
CA ALA A 152 10.96 -9.13 0.08
C ALA A 152 9.70 -8.34 -0.29
N ALA A 153 9.70 -7.01 -0.07
CA ALA A 153 8.59 -6.15 -0.45
C ALA A 153 8.46 -6.06 -1.97
N VAL A 154 9.57 -5.87 -2.65
CA VAL A 154 9.63 -5.83 -4.12
C VAL A 154 9.17 -7.18 -4.72
N GLU A 155 9.65 -8.31 -4.20
CA GLU A 155 9.24 -9.65 -4.64
C GLU A 155 7.73 -9.88 -4.46
N ALA A 156 7.13 -9.42 -3.35
CA ALA A 156 5.69 -9.53 -3.14
C ALA A 156 4.89 -8.77 -4.20
N VAL A 157 5.32 -7.55 -4.54
CA VAL A 157 4.68 -6.76 -5.60
C VAL A 157 4.89 -7.42 -6.97
N GLU A 158 6.10 -7.83 -7.30
CA GLU A 158 6.44 -8.44 -8.60
C GLU A 158 5.68 -9.75 -8.83
N ARG A 159 5.46 -10.55 -7.78
CA ARG A 159 4.62 -11.75 -7.86
C ARG A 159 3.19 -11.41 -8.31
N LEU A 160 2.57 -10.38 -7.73
CA LEU A 160 1.22 -9.98 -8.12
C LEU A 160 1.15 -9.35 -9.51
N LEU A 161 2.20 -8.64 -9.92
CA LEU A 161 2.31 -8.13 -11.29
C LEU A 161 2.37 -9.27 -12.31
N ALA A 162 3.17 -10.30 -12.05
CA ALA A 162 3.25 -11.48 -12.91
C ALA A 162 1.91 -12.24 -12.99
N GLU A 163 1.19 -12.39 -11.86
CA GLU A 163 -0.16 -12.96 -11.83
C GLU A 163 -1.15 -12.16 -12.71
N ALA A 164 -1.06 -10.82 -12.67
CA ALA A 164 -1.92 -9.94 -13.46
C ALA A 164 -1.65 -10.08 -14.96
N GLU A 165 -0.39 -10.12 -15.36
CA GLU A 165 0.04 -10.31 -16.76
C GLU A 165 -0.45 -11.65 -17.33
N THR A 166 -0.36 -12.74 -16.54
CA THR A 166 -0.82 -14.07 -16.97
C THR A 166 -2.34 -14.15 -17.11
N THR A 167 -3.10 -13.33 -16.41
CA THR A 167 -4.57 -13.34 -16.46
C THR A 167 -5.13 -12.50 -17.62
N ALA A 168 -4.33 -11.60 -18.19
CA ALA A 168 -4.71 -10.72 -19.30
C ALA A 168 -4.58 -11.37 -20.68
N LEU A 169 -4.01 -12.58 -20.76
CA LEU A 169 -3.91 -13.43 -21.95
C LEU A 169 -5.08 -14.42 -22.03
#